data_2a3f3fb68dda9e539022da934b876685
#
_entry.id   2a3f3fb68dda9e539022da934b876685
#
_cell.length_a   1.000
_cell.length_b   1.000
_cell.length_c   1.000
_cell.angle_alpha   90.00
_cell.angle_beta   90.00
_cell.angle_gamma   90.00
#
_symmetry.space_group_name_H-M   'P 1'
#
loop_
_entity.id
_entity.type
_entity.pdbx_description
1 polymer ?
#
loop_
_entity_poly.entity_id
_entity_poly.type
_entity_poly.pdbx_seq_one_letter_code
_entity_poly.pdbx_strand_id
1 'polypeptide(L)'
;DQPRSRGLGDVYKRQHQDAISKGMAWREAGKSGDRWDVPYLPLDPKDVGREYESDVIRINSQSGKGGVAFVLKQNFGMDLPDKMKEEVGYLVKGVSDRRHQELSPEAIYRIFEEHYVNLCDVFQISECHFEQKDGITSRLVIEHNKERRTIETTGNGRLDAVSNAIKMYFGISYELAVYEEHAISEGSSSKAAAYVEIICKGKNYW
;
A
#
# COMPACT_ATOMS: atom_id res chain seq x y z
N ASP A 1 15.27 -25.54 19.46
CA ASP A 1 15.05 -26.28 18.22
C ASP A 1 13.58 -26.58 18.03
N GLN A 2 12.88 -25.70 17.35
CA GLN A 2 11.74 -26.01 16.48
C GLN A 2 11.02 -24.75 16.01
N PRO A 3 11.42 -24.09 14.92
CA PRO A 3 10.49 -23.19 14.24
C PRO A 3 10.39 -23.39 12.72
N ARG A 4 10.66 -24.57 12.17
CA ARG A 4 10.65 -24.76 10.71
C ARG A 4 9.34 -25.25 10.10
N SER A 5 8.31 -25.59 10.88
CA SER A 5 7.05 -26.12 10.34
C SER A 5 5.99 -25.07 10.03
N ARG A 6 6.12 -23.79 10.49
CA ARG A 6 5.10 -22.75 10.30
C ARG A 6 5.10 -22.13 8.90
N GLY A 7 6.25 -22.06 8.22
CA GLY A 7 6.34 -21.49 6.87
C GLY A 7 5.78 -22.37 5.75
N LEU A 8 5.79 -23.68 5.92
CA LEU A 8 5.29 -24.63 4.92
C LEU A 8 3.76 -24.65 4.86
N GLY A 9 3.05 -24.45 5.99
CA GLY A 9 1.60 -24.41 6.04
C GLY A 9 0.99 -23.22 5.31
N ASP A 10 1.60 -22.05 5.40
CA ASP A 10 1.12 -20.84 4.73
C ASP A 10 1.39 -20.85 3.22
N VAL A 11 2.53 -21.40 2.80
CA VAL A 11 2.84 -21.62 1.37
C VAL A 11 1.85 -22.63 0.76
N TYR A 12 1.52 -23.69 1.49
CA TYR A 12 0.58 -24.71 1.03
C TYR A 12 -0.84 -24.16 0.87
N LYS A 13 -1.33 -23.36 1.81
CA LYS A 13 -2.66 -22.70 1.73
C LYS A 13 -2.77 -21.76 0.53
N ARG A 14 -1.72 -20.98 0.24
CA ARG A 14 -1.70 -20.08 -0.93
C ARG A 14 -1.70 -20.84 -2.26
N GLN A 15 -0.98 -21.96 -2.34
CA GLN A 15 -0.97 -22.80 -3.54
C GLN A 15 -2.34 -23.40 -3.82
N HIS A 16 -3.09 -23.81 -2.79
CA HIS A 16 -4.44 -24.34 -2.95
C HIS A 16 -5.42 -23.26 -3.44
N GLN A 17 -5.39 -22.06 -2.87
CA GLN A 17 -6.25 -20.94 -3.30
C GLN A 17 -5.97 -20.51 -4.73
N ASP A 18 -4.71 -20.40 -5.11
CA ASP A 18 -4.30 -20.08 -6.48
C ASP A 18 -4.74 -21.17 -7.47
N ALA A 19 -4.63 -22.44 -7.10
CA ALA A 19 -5.09 -23.54 -7.92
C ALA A 19 -6.62 -23.55 -8.09
N ILE A 20 -7.37 -23.27 -7.03
CA ILE A 20 -8.85 -23.15 -7.09
C ILE A 20 -9.23 -21.97 -7.98
N SER A 21 -8.65 -20.80 -7.79
CA SER A 21 -8.94 -19.60 -8.58
C SER A 21 -8.66 -19.82 -10.07
N LYS A 22 -7.53 -20.44 -10.41
CA LYS A 22 -7.21 -20.82 -11.79
C LYS A 22 -8.18 -21.84 -12.36
N GLY A 23 -8.59 -22.84 -11.57
CA GLY A 23 -9.58 -23.84 -11.97
C GLY A 23 -10.95 -23.24 -12.25
N MET A 24 -11.41 -22.31 -11.40
CA MET A 24 -12.67 -21.58 -11.61
C MET A 24 -12.61 -20.71 -12.88
N ALA A 25 -11.55 -19.92 -13.06
CA ALA A 25 -11.36 -19.11 -14.26
C ALA A 25 -11.28 -19.96 -15.55
N TRP A 26 -10.68 -21.15 -15.49
CA TRP A 26 -10.64 -22.08 -16.61
C TRP A 26 -12.04 -22.57 -17.00
N ARG A 27 -12.89 -22.88 -16.03
CA ARG A 27 -14.30 -23.25 -16.27
C ARG A 27 -15.11 -22.10 -16.83
N GLU A 28 -15.02 -20.90 -16.27
CA GLU A 28 -15.71 -19.70 -16.73
C GLU A 28 -15.32 -19.35 -18.19
N ALA A 29 -14.08 -19.62 -18.57
CA ALA A 29 -13.63 -19.49 -19.96
C ALA A 29 -14.16 -20.56 -20.91
N GLY A 30 -15.02 -21.49 -20.46
CA GLY A 30 -15.60 -22.57 -21.26
C GLY A 30 -14.60 -23.64 -21.72
N LYS A 31 -13.45 -23.72 -21.06
CA LYS A 31 -12.37 -24.66 -21.41
C LYS A 31 -12.46 -26.00 -20.67
N SER A 32 -13.37 -26.09 -19.72
CA SER A 32 -13.67 -27.28 -18.93
C SER A 32 -14.83 -28.05 -19.56
N GLY A 33 -14.81 -29.39 -19.45
CA GLY A 33 -15.94 -30.21 -19.86
C GLY A 33 -17.12 -30.16 -18.89
N ASP A 34 -18.14 -31.04 -19.09
CA ASP A 34 -19.33 -31.10 -18.22
C ASP A 34 -19.02 -31.58 -16.79
N ARG A 35 -17.84 -32.14 -16.55
CA ARG A 35 -17.45 -32.62 -15.23
C ARG A 35 -16.85 -31.51 -14.39
N TRP A 36 -17.15 -31.57 -13.08
CA TRP A 36 -16.48 -30.71 -12.10
C TRP A 36 -15.02 -31.14 -11.96
N ASP A 37 -14.09 -30.24 -12.22
CA ASP A 37 -12.64 -30.49 -12.26
C ASP A 37 -11.79 -29.43 -11.58
N VAL A 38 -12.42 -28.59 -10.73
CA VAL A 38 -11.70 -27.57 -9.98
C VAL A 38 -10.86 -28.23 -8.87
N PRO A 39 -9.53 -28.02 -8.85
CA PRO A 39 -8.67 -28.63 -7.84
C PRO A 39 -9.10 -28.23 -6.42
N TYR A 40 -9.02 -29.17 -5.49
CA TYR A 40 -9.35 -28.99 -4.05
C TYR A 40 -10.80 -28.62 -3.73
N LEU A 41 -11.68 -28.48 -4.71
CA LEU A 41 -13.11 -28.34 -4.50
C LEU A 41 -13.82 -29.62 -4.97
N PRO A 42 -14.39 -30.42 -4.07
CA PRO A 42 -14.99 -31.71 -4.44
C PRO A 42 -16.31 -31.58 -5.19
N LEU A 43 -16.94 -30.40 -5.17
CA LEU A 43 -18.21 -30.11 -5.84
C LEU A 43 -18.31 -28.60 -6.14
N ASP A 44 -19.18 -28.21 -7.07
CA ASP A 44 -19.49 -26.82 -7.33
C ASP A 44 -20.20 -26.19 -6.13
N PRO A 45 -19.67 -25.10 -5.55
CA PRO A 45 -20.36 -24.41 -4.47
C PRO A 45 -21.81 -23.98 -4.82
N LYS A 46 -22.07 -23.67 -6.08
CA LYS A 46 -23.39 -23.29 -6.58
C LYS A 46 -24.42 -24.44 -6.43
N ASP A 47 -23.99 -25.68 -6.56
CA ASP A 47 -24.86 -26.87 -6.39
C ASP A 47 -25.40 -27.00 -4.97
N VAL A 48 -24.73 -26.39 -3.99
CA VAL A 48 -25.15 -26.37 -2.59
C VAL A 48 -25.62 -24.97 -2.14
N GLY A 49 -25.96 -24.09 -3.10
CA GLY A 49 -26.47 -22.75 -2.81
C GLY A 49 -25.45 -21.80 -2.19
N ARG A 50 -24.17 -22.02 -2.45
CA ARG A 50 -23.05 -21.17 -1.99
C ARG A 50 -22.28 -20.59 -3.19
N GLU A 51 -21.62 -19.48 -2.97
CA GLU A 51 -20.62 -18.94 -3.89
C GLU A 51 -19.21 -19.21 -3.37
N TYR A 52 -18.28 -19.47 -4.28
CA TYR A 52 -16.87 -19.53 -3.92
C TYR A 52 -16.36 -18.10 -3.81
N GLU A 53 -16.20 -17.63 -2.58
CA GLU A 53 -15.54 -16.36 -2.32
C GLU A 53 -14.04 -16.53 -2.53
N SER A 54 -13.58 -16.32 -3.77
CA SER A 54 -12.16 -16.49 -4.16
C SER A 54 -11.22 -15.52 -3.45
N ASP A 55 -11.73 -14.42 -2.91
CA ASP A 55 -10.92 -13.26 -2.56
C ASP A 55 -11.07 -12.72 -1.14
N VAL A 56 -11.74 -13.40 -0.24
CA VAL A 56 -11.73 -12.95 1.17
C VAL A 56 -10.44 -13.42 1.84
N ILE A 57 -9.31 -12.80 1.48
CA ILE A 57 -8.10 -12.91 2.30
C ILE A 57 -8.38 -12.16 3.60
N ARG A 58 -8.84 -12.90 4.58
CA ARG A 58 -9.04 -12.38 5.94
C ARG A 58 -7.70 -12.28 6.62
N ILE A 59 -7.31 -11.07 6.99
CA ILE A 59 -6.11 -10.83 7.77
C ILE A 59 -6.46 -10.99 9.24
N ASN A 60 -5.89 -12.00 9.86
CA ASN A 60 -5.94 -12.22 11.30
C ASN A 60 -4.55 -12.04 11.92
N SER A 61 -4.48 -12.16 13.24
CA SER A 61 -3.22 -12.04 14.02
C SER A 61 -2.10 -13.00 13.56
N GLN A 62 -2.44 -14.07 12.84
CA GLN A 62 -1.49 -15.04 12.30
C GLN A 62 -1.10 -14.77 10.85
N SER A 63 -1.74 -13.82 10.19
CA SER A 63 -1.41 -13.43 8.82
C SER A 63 -0.05 -12.71 8.80
N GLY A 64 0.89 -13.24 8.04
CA GLY A 64 2.23 -12.64 7.94
C GLY A 64 2.21 -11.28 7.24
N LYS A 65 3.32 -10.52 7.38
CA LYS A 65 3.55 -9.18 6.80
C LYS A 65 3.17 -9.08 5.30
N GLY A 66 3.39 -10.15 4.54
CA GLY A 66 3.03 -10.19 3.11
C GLY A 66 1.53 -10.23 2.83
N GLY A 67 0.69 -10.66 3.78
CA GLY A 67 -0.76 -10.73 3.59
C GLY A 67 -1.39 -9.34 3.49
N VAL A 68 -1.01 -8.41 4.38
CA VAL A 68 -1.50 -7.03 4.36
C VAL A 68 -1.12 -6.32 3.05
N ALA A 69 0.14 -6.42 2.64
CA ALA A 69 0.61 -5.82 1.39
C ALA A 69 -0.10 -6.42 0.16
N PHE A 70 -0.37 -7.72 0.18
CA PHE A 70 -1.12 -8.38 -0.88
C PHE A 70 -2.56 -7.85 -0.97
N VAL A 71 -3.26 -7.70 0.16
CA VAL A 71 -4.62 -7.15 0.20
C VAL A 71 -4.65 -5.72 -0.33
N LEU A 72 -3.72 -4.86 0.09
CA LEU A 72 -3.62 -3.48 -0.37
C LEU A 72 -3.36 -3.40 -1.88
N LYS A 73 -2.49 -4.28 -2.40
CA LYS A 73 -2.19 -4.34 -3.84
C LYS A 73 -3.38 -4.83 -4.65
N GLN A 74 -4.01 -5.94 -4.26
CA GLN A 74 -5.08 -6.56 -5.04
C GLN A 74 -6.39 -5.75 -5.02
N ASN A 75 -6.77 -5.20 -3.87
CA ASN A 75 -8.07 -4.54 -3.73
C ASN A 75 -8.02 -3.04 -3.98
N PHE A 76 -6.86 -2.42 -3.78
CA PHE A 76 -6.72 -0.96 -3.84
C PHE A 76 -5.60 -0.48 -4.77
N GLY A 77 -4.89 -1.40 -5.44
CA GLY A 77 -3.81 -1.06 -6.35
C GLY A 77 -2.55 -0.47 -5.66
N MET A 78 -2.44 -0.60 -4.33
CA MET A 78 -1.32 -0.05 -3.56
C MET A 78 -0.16 -1.05 -3.49
N ASP A 79 0.85 -0.89 -4.35
CA ASP A 79 2.07 -1.71 -4.34
C ASP A 79 3.14 -1.05 -3.48
N LEU A 80 3.14 -1.38 -2.20
CA LEU A 80 4.02 -0.75 -1.22
C LEU A 80 5.49 -1.13 -1.44
N PRO A 81 6.46 -0.22 -1.18
CA PRO A 81 7.88 -0.55 -1.06
C PRO A 81 8.13 -1.62 0.01
N ASP A 82 9.16 -2.44 -0.16
CA ASP A 82 9.39 -3.61 0.70
C ASP A 82 9.55 -3.27 2.19
N LYS A 83 10.25 -2.19 2.51
CA LYS A 83 10.38 -1.71 3.89
C LYS A 83 9.05 -1.24 4.47
N MET A 84 8.25 -0.54 3.66
CA MET A 84 6.93 -0.06 4.07
C MET A 84 5.95 -1.22 4.30
N LYS A 85 6.02 -2.30 3.49
CA LYS A 85 5.23 -3.53 3.70
C LYS A 85 5.40 -4.09 5.12
N GLU A 86 6.62 -4.02 5.63
CA GLU A 86 6.93 -4.51 6.97
C GLU A 86 6.28 -3.64 8.05
N GLU A 87 6.44 -2.33 7.96
CA GLU A 87 5.91 -1.36 8.92
C GLU A 87 4.37 -1.37 8.95
N VAL A 88 3.74 -1.29 7.77
CA VAL A 88 2.27 -1.38 7.64
C VAL A 88 1.75 -2.72 8.16
N GLY A 89 2.47 -3.82 7.88
CA GLY A 89 2.11 -5.14 8.39
C GLY A 89 2.09 -5.20 9.92
N TYR A 90 3.07 -4.58 10.60
CA TYR A 90 3.08 -4.49 12.06
C TYR A 90 1.98 -3.60 12.60
N LEU A 91 1.72 -2.45 11.97
CA LEU A 91 0.64 -1.55 12.35
C LEU A 91 -0.72 -2.27 12.32
N VAL A 92 -1.05 -2.87 11.18
CA VAL A 92 -2.33 -3.58 10.98
C VAL A 92 -2.46 -4.76 11.95
N LYS A 93 -1.38 -5.53 12.13
CA LYS A 93 -1.36 -6.61 13.12
C LYS A 93 -1.63 -6.10 14.53
N GLY A 94 -1.00 -5.01 14.95
CA GLY A 94 -1.22 -4.42 16.27
C GLY A 94 -2.66 -3.96 16.49
N VAL A 95 -3.37 -3.51 15.44
CA VAL A 95 -4.80 -3.17 15.50
C VAL A 95 -5.67 -4.43 15.59
N SER A 96 -5.38 -5.46 14.79
CA SER A 96 -6.10 -6.74 14.81
C SER A 96 -5.97 -7.44 16.17
N ASP A 97 -4.77 -7.47 16.74
CA ASP A 97 -4.50 -8.09 18.05
C ASP A 97 -5.27 -7.39 19.18
N ARG A 98 -5.35 -6.04 19.15
CA ARG A 98 -6.10 -5.27 20.15
C ARG A 98 -7.61 -5.46 20.03
N ARG A 99 -8.13 -5.63 18.84
CA ARG A 99 -9.57 -5.80 18.59
C ARG A 99 -10.03 -7.24 18.70
N HIS A 100 -9.11 -8.20 18.74
CA HIS A 100 -9.37 -9.65 18.70
C HIS A 100 -10.30 -10.05 17.54
N GLN A 101 -10.21 -9.35 16.40
CA GLN A 101 -11.07 -9.54 15.24
C GLN A 101 -10.24 -9.61 13.95
N GLU A 102 -10.75 -10.39 13.02
CA GLU A 102 -10.28 -10.35 11.64
C GLU A 102 -10.65 -9.02 11.01
N LEU A 103 -9.72 -8.45 10.24
CA LEU A 103 -9.92 -7.19 9.55
C LEU A 103 -10.32 -7.45 8.10
N SER A 104 -11.36 -6.75 7.64
CA SER A 104 -11.73 -6.73 6.22
C SER A 104 -10.71 -5.94 5.40
N PRO A 105 -10.64 -6.14 4.07
CA PRO A 105 -9.80 -5.34 3.18
C PRO A 105 -9.99 -3.83 3.35
N GLU A 106 -11.23 -3.37 3.49
CA GLU A 106 -11.58 -1.96 3.68
C GLU A 106 -11.09 -1.42 5.04
N ALA A 107 -11.16 -2.26 6.08
CA ALA A 107 -10.65 -1.89 7.40
C ALA A 107 -9.11 -1.74 7.38
N ILE A 108 -8.42 -2.61 6.64
CA ILE A 108 -6.97 -2.55 6.43
C ILE A 108 -6.60 -1.29 5.66
N TYR A 109 -7.31 -0.99 4.56
CA TYR A 109 -7.06 0.20 3.76
C TYR A 109 -7.30 1.48 4.58
N ARG A 110 -8.35 1.53 5.39
CA ARG A 110 -8.63 2.66 6.27
C ARG A 110 -7.52 2.90 7.30
N ILE A 111 -7.00 1.83 7.91
CA ILE A 111 -5.85 1.95 8.83
C ILE A 111 -4.63 2.49 8.08
N PHE A 112 -4.37 2.01 6.87
CA PHE A 112 -3.29 2.50 6.03
C PHE A 112 -3.46 3.98 5.67
N GLU A 113 -4.66 4.36 5.23
CA GLU A 113 -5.01 5.73 4.86
C GLU A 113 -4.84 6.71 6.03
N GLU A 114 -5.33 6.34 7.22
CA GLU A 114 -5.25 7.17 8.43
C GLU A 114 -3.81 7.42 8.92
N HIS A 115 -2.85 6.57 8.54
CA HIS A 115 -1.48 6.67 9.06
C HIS A 115 -0.44 7.10 8.01
N TYR A 116 -0.76 6.97 6.72
CA TYR A 116 0.25 7.17 5.67
C TYR A 116 -0.22 8.03 4.50
N VAL A 117 -1.53 8.17 4.24
CA VAL A 117 -1.98 8.79 3.00
C VAL A 117 -2.37 10.25 3.21
N ASN A 118 -1.60 11.16 2.59
CA ASN A 118 -1.92 12.60 2.53
C ASN A 118 -2.27 13.22 3.88
N LEU A 119 -1.50 12.90 4.92
CA LEU A 119 -1.68 13.47 6.26
C LEU A 119 -1.40 14.98 6.22
N CYS A 120 -2.43 15.78 6.48
CA CYS A 120 -2.36 17.26 6.42
C CYS A 120 -2.55 17.93 7.78
N ASP A 121 -2.33 17.21 8.87
CA ASP A 121 -2.64 17.67 10.23
C ASP A 121 -1.74 18.82 10.72
N VAL A 122 -0.52 18.91 10.20
CA VAL A 122 0.46 19.91 10.66
C VAL A 122 0.54 21.10 9.72
N PHE A 123 0.67 20.84 8.43
CA PHE A 123 0.77 21.88 7.41
C PHE A 123 0.22 21.39 6.06
N GLN A 124 -0.06 22.33 5.19
CA GLN A 124 -0.52 22.05 3.83
C GLN A 124 0.26 22.90 2.82
N ILE A 125 0.58 22.30 1.67
CA ILE A 125 1.07 23.03 0.50
C ILE A 125 -0.12 23.36 -0.38
N SER A 126 -0.55 24.61 -0.37
CA SER A 126 -1.74 25.05 -1.12
C SER A 126 -1.42 25.38 -2.58
N GLU A 127 -0.20 25.80 -2.87
CA GLU A 127 0.26 26.09 -4.24
C GLU A 127 1.69 25.60 -4.44
N CYS A 128 1.97 25.07 -5.63
CA CYS A 128 3.31 24.63 -6.02
C CYS A 128 3.55 24.97 -7.49
N HIS A 129 4.52 25.82 -7.77
CA HIS A 129 4.94 26.21 -9.11
C HIS A 129 6.40 25.83 -9.34
N PHE A 130 6.70 25.36 -10.54
CA PHE A 130 8.06 24.99 -10.93
C PHE A 130 8.51 25.78 -12.16
N GLU A 131 9.72 26.32 -12.10
CA GLU A 131 10.42 26.91 -13.23
C GLU A 131 11.72 26.14 -13.50
N GLN A 132 12.01 25.90 -14.78
CA GLN A 132 13.28 25.30 -15.19
C GLN A 132 14.22 26.41 -15.66
N LYS A 133 15.34 26.60 -14.91
CA LYS A 133 16.45 27.46 -15.27
C LYS A 133 17.73 26.64 -15.19
N ASP A 134 18.71 27.03 -14.40
CA ASP A 134 19.88 26.22 -14.09
C ASP A 134 19.56 25.25 -12.94
N GLY A 135 18.67 24.25 -13.21
CA GLY A 135 18.03 23.38 -12.22
C GLY A 135 16.54 23.60 -12.19
N ILE A 136 15.86 23.08 -11.17
CA ILE A 136 14.43 23.31 -10.93
C ILE A 136 14.25 24.26 -9.77
N THR A 137 13.62 25.40 -10.03
CA THR A 137 13.17 26.33 -8.98
C THR A 137 11.73 25.99 -8.61
N SER A 138 11.46 25.78 -7.33
CA SER A 138 10.11 25.62 -6.80
C SER A 138 9.68 26.87 -6.04
N ARG A 139 8.43 27.30 -6.25
CA ARG A 139 7.76 28.30 -5.44
C ARG A 139 6.58 27.63 -4.76
N LEU A 140 6.67 27.44 -3.45
CA LEU A 140 5.64 26.81 -2.62
C LEU A 140 4.93 27.83 -1.77
N VAL A 141 3.61 27.65 -1.64
CA VAL A 141 2.82 28.33 -0.62
C VAL A 141 2.49 27.35 0.46
N ILE A 142 3.06 27.53 1.65
CA ILE A 142 2.88 26.67 2.83
C ILE A 142 1.89 27.34 3.77
N GLU A 143 0.85 26.62 4.12
CA GLU A 143 -0.12 26.98 5.16
C GLU A 143 0.14 26.19 6.43
N HIS A 144 0.52 26.88 7.50
CA HIS A 144 0.86 26.32 8.78
C HIS A 144 0.41 27.25 9.90
N ASN A 145 -0.30 26.74 10.92
CA ASN A 145 -0.82 27.52 12.04
C ASN A 145 -1.64 28.75 11.62
N LYS A 146 -2.45 28.63 10.56
CA LYS A 146 -3.26 29.72 9.94
C LYS A 146 -2.44 30.84 9.30
N GLU A 147 -1.15 30.70 9.21
CA GLU A 147 -0.27 31.59 8.44
C GLU A 147 -0.01 30.99 7.06
N ARG A 148 0.09 31.87 6.07
CA ARG A 148 0.41 31.52 4.68
C ARG A 148 1.74 32.15 4.33
N ARG A 149 2.72 31.33 3.92
CA ARG A 149 4.06 31.81 3.54
C ARG A 149 4.49 31.22 2.21
N THR A 150 5.07 32.09 1.37
CA THR A 150 5.66 31.68 0.10
C THR A 150 7.15 31.46 0.29
N ILE A 151 7.64 30.32 -0.18
CA ILE A 151 9.05 29.94 -0.13
C ILE A 151 9.51 29.57 -1.53
N GLU A 152 10.68 30.08 -1.91
CA GLU A 152 11.31 29.78 -3.19
C GLU A 152 12.65 29.10 -2.94
N THR A 153 12.87 27.95 -3.56
CA THR A 153 14.10 27.18 -3.44
C THR A 153 14.44 26.52 -4.76
N THR A 154 15.70 26.12 -4.91
CA THR A 154 16.20 25.38 -6.07
C THR A 154 16.57 23.96 -5.67
N GLY A 155 16.56 23.05 -6.65
CA GLY A 155 16.98 21.68 -6.49
C GLY A 155 17.37 21.05 -7.83
N ASN A 156 17.95 19.86 -7.79
CA ASN A 156 18.31 19.09 -8.98
C ASN A 156 17.06 18.56 -9.73
N GLY A 157 15.94 18.42 -9.02
CA GLY A 157 14.66 18.00 -9.53
C GLY A 157 13.51 18.60 -8.71
N ARG A 158 12.26 18.32 -9.14
CA ARG A 158 11.08 18.87 -8.47
C ARG A 158 10.98 18.43 -7.01
N LEU A 159 11.20 17.14 -6.73
CA LEU A 159 11.14 16.60 -5.38
C LEU A 159 12.21 17.21 -4.47
N ASP A 160 13.45 17.34 -4.99
CA ASP A 160 14.55 17.96 -4.25
C ASP A 160 14.26 19.44 -3.95
N ALA A 161 13.76 20.20 -4.92
CA ALA A 161 13.38 21.60 -4.73
C ALA A 161 12.27 21.76 -3.67
N VAL A 162 11.23 20.90 -3.68
CA VAL A 162 10.18 20.89 -2.65
C VAL A 162 10.75 20.51 -1.28
N SER A 163 11.60 19.49 -1.24
CA SER A 163 12.26 19.04 -0.01
C SER A 163 13.10 20.17 0.62
N ASN A 164 13.85 20.92 -0.21
CA ASN A 164 14.64 22.05 0.24
C ASN A 164 13.77 23.18 0.81
N ALA A 165 12.59 23.44 0.21
CA ALA A 165 11.64 24.42 0.73
C ALA A 165 11.08 24.02 2.09
N ILE A 166 10.71 22.75 2.28
CA ILE A 166 10.21 22.22 3.55
C ILE A 166 11.31 22.32 4.63
N LYS A 167 12.53 21.88 4.30
CA LYS A 167 13.69 22.00 5.21
C LYS A 167 13.93 23.44 5.65
N MET A 168 13.89 24.37 4.70
CA MET A 168 14.08 25.79 4.95
C MET A 168 12.97 26.39 5.82
N TYR A 169 11.71 26.04 5.55
CA TYR A 169 10.57 26.56 6.29
C TYR A 169 10.57 26.13 7.76
N PHE A 170 10.81 24.84 8.01
CA PHE A 170 10.78 24.28 9.35
C PHE A 170 12.12 24.31 10.10
N GLY A 171 13.21 24.71 9.43
CA GLY A 171 14.56 24.67 10.01
C GLY A 171 15.01 23.25 10.36
N ILE A 172 14.59 22.25 9.60
CA ILE A 172 14.88 20.82 9.82
C ILE A 172 15.82 20.27 8.75
N SER A 173 16.53 19.19 9.10
CA SER A 173 17.35 18.44 8.16
C SER A 173 16.88 17.00 8.14
N TYR A 174 16.69 16.46 6.94
CA TYR A 174 16.37 15.05 6.68
C TYR A 174 16.93 14.64 5.31
N GLU A 175 17.06 13.35 5.11
CA GLU A 175 17.42 12.74 3.83
C GLU A 175 16.20 12.09 3.21
N LEU A 176 16.06 12.22 1.88
CA LEU A 176 15.12 11.40 1.10
C LEU A 176 15.79 10.05 0.84
N ALA A 177 15.30 9.01 1.49
CA ALA A 177 15.89 7.67 1.41
C ALA A 177 15.29 6.83 0.29
N VAL A 178 13.97 6.95 0.09
CA VAL A 178 13.25 6.21 -0.96
C VAL A 178 12.24 7.14 -1.62
N TYR A 179 12.12 7.02 -2.93
CA TYR A 179 11.01 7.54 -3.71
C TYR A 179 10.61 6.50 -4.75
N GLU A 180 9.37 6.06 -4.68
CA GLU A 180 8.78 5.14 -5.64
C GLU A 180 7.39 5.65 -6.03
N GLU A 181 6.99 5.45 -7.29
CA GLU A 181 5.66 5.80 -7.77
C GLU A 181 5.14 4.77 -8.75
N HIS A 182 3.82 4.59 -8.76
CA HIS A 182 3.14 3.77 -9.77
C HIS A 182 1.70 4.24 -9.97
N ALA A 183 1.12 3.87 -11.11
CA ALA A 183 -0.28 4.11 -11.39
C ALA A 183 -1.17 3.15 -10.58
N ILE A 184 -2.23 3.65 -9.93
CA ILE A 184 -3.17 2.82 -9.15
C ILE A 184 -4.12 2.06 -10.09
N SER A 185 -4.44 2.65 -11.23
CA SER A 185 -5.34 2.08 -12.25
C SER A 185 -4.79 2.31 -13.66
N GLU A 186 -5.35 1.66 -14.64
CA GLU A 186 -4.99 1.85 -16.04
C GLU A 186 -5.66 3.09 -16.63
N GLY A 187 -5.03 3.67 -17.66
CA GLY A 187 -5.56 4.79 -18.45
C GLY A 187 -4.96 6.14 -18.13
N SER A 188 -5.24 7.12 -18.99
CA SER A 188 -4.67 8.48 -18.92
C SER A 188 -5.17 9.32 -17.76
N SER A 189 -6.28 8.93 -17.13
CA SER A 189 -6.87 9.57 -15.95
C SER A 189 -6.52 8.85 -14.65
N SER A 190 -5.61 7.87 -14.68
CA SER A 190 -5.19 7.14 -13.50
C SER A 190 -4.55 8.06 -12.46
N LYS A 191 -4.89 7.82 -11.19
CA LYS A 191 -4.15 8.40 -10.07
C LYS A 191 -2.84 7.64 -9.88
N ALA A 192 -1.81 8.32 -9.43
CA ALA A 192 -0.55 7.71 -9.02
C ALA A 192 -0.46 7.63 -7.50
N ALA A 193 0.09 6.54 -6.99
CA ALA A 193 0.56 6.44 -5.62
C ALA A 193 2.06 6.76 -5.62
N ALA A 194 2.48 7.69 -4.76
CA ALA A 194 3.88 8.00 -4.52
C ALA A 194 4.23 7.69 -3.07
N TYR A 195 5.34 6.99 -2.88
CA TYR A 195 5.86 6.60 -1.57
C TYR A 195 7.17 7.32 -1.33
N VAL A 196 7.27 7.96 -0.19
CA VAL A 196 8.45 8.75 0.18
C VAL A 196 8.93 8.30 1.55
N GLU A 197 10.15 7.78 1.64
CA GLU A 197 10.82 7.52 2.92
C GLU A 197 11.80 8.65 3.20
N ILE A 198 11.71 9.24 4.38
CA ILE A 198 12.69 10.21 4.87
C ILE A 198 13.41 9.66 6.11
N ILE A 199 14.69 10.03 6.25
CA ILE A 199 15.47 9.77 7.46
C ILE A 199 15.70 11.09 8.17
N CYS A 200 15.16 11.22 9.38
CA CYS A 200 15.32 12.39 10.23
C CYS A 200 15.86 11.96 11.59
N LYS A 201 16.99 12.53 12.00
CA LYS A 201 17.67 12.20 13.29
C LYS A 201 17.85 10.68 13.50
N GLY A 202 18.20 9.97 12.44
CA GLY A 202 18.45 8.52 12.47
C GLY A 202 17.21 7.64 12.57
N LYS A 203 16.01 8.21 12.40
CA LYS A 203 14.74 7.48 12.33
C LYS A 203 14.15 7.60 10.93
N ASN A 204 13.53 6.50 10.49
CA ASN A 204 12.84 6.42 9.20
C ASN A 204 11.37 6.80 9.38
N TYR A 205 10.82 7.49 8.40
CA TYR A 205 9.42 7.91 8.33
C TYR A 205 8.92 7.75 6.89
N TRP A 206 7.72 7.22 6.76
CA TRP A 206 6.99 7.12 5.51
C TRP A 206 5.89 8.18 5.42
#